data_a960ebf61476c5b4265353fe8a1d10b8
#
_entry.id   a960ebf61476c5b4265353fe8a1d10b8
#
_cell.length_a   1.000
_cell.length_b   1.000
_cell.length_c   1.000
_cell.angle_alpha   90.00
_cell.angle_beta   90.00
_cell.angle_gamma   90.00
#
_symmetry.space_group_name_H-M   'P 1'
#
loop_
_entity.id
_entity.type
_entity.pdbx_description
1 polymer ?
#
loop_
_entity_poly.entity_id
_entity_poly.type
_entity_poly.pdbx_seq_one_letter_code
_entity_poly.pdbx_strand_id
1 'polypeptide(L)'
;MKYDLTVIIPVYNTEKYLRRCLDSIVNQDNLEKCAIRVICVNDGSTDHSEEIIKEYVEKYPFIELFLKENGGVSDARNYGLNQVCDSEYTTFIDPDDCIYPNYLTEFLLAKGNDVIYFDFDLIDSDEKLIKHLNVNPFFNDSKDSDNNIRLFMLTKHASWTRIYKSHFFDFNYFPKGKIYEDVALMPYMTSKCTSISYIKKYLYRYTVDTSGSIMNSSKSNIFDIYDALEYLFALFGDDFDKYKEELQYLALEHLCVGHTYRLLKYPEVKKQDFKDIILFMDRYFGKNWEKNKYIKRGVQKVNIHSKLAYVVPLFLKVLKNEWFGLLLLAKKR
;
A
#
# COMPACT_ATOMS: atom_id res chain seq x y z
N MET A 1 27.79 1.53 2.46
CA MET A 1 26.77 0.78 1.69
C MET A 1 27.15 0.78 0.23
N LYS A 2 26.91 -0.34 -0.46
CA LYS A 2 27.25 -0.52 -1.88
C LYS A 2 26.21 0.10 -2.82
N TYR A 3 24.94 0.09 -2.37
CA TYR A 3 23.81 0.56 -3.15
C TYR A 3 23.10 1.73 -2.45
N ASP A 4 22.72 2.74 -3.24
CA ASP A 4 21.86 3.83 -2.76
C ASP A 4 20.42 3.35 -2.59
N LEU A 5 19.93 2.53 -3.54
CA LEU A 5 18.56 2.06 -3.59
C LEU A 5 18.50 0.61 -4.09
N THR A 6 17.77 -0.23 -3.34
CA THR A 6 17.29 -1.53 -3.84
C THR A 6 15.81 -1.44 -4.17
N VAL A 7 15.47 -1.85 -5.39
CA VAL A 7 14.07 -1.99 -5.86
C VAL A 7 13.71 -3.46 -5.87
N ILE A 8 12.61 -3.83 -5.23
CA ILE A 8 12.08 -5.20 -5.22
C ILE A 8 10.83 -5.26 -6.08
N ILE A 9 10.81 -6.18 -7.05
CA ILE A 9 9.70 -6.40 -7.98
C ILE A 9 9.18 -7.82 -7.80
N PRO A 10 8.01 -8.02 -7.16
CA PRO A 10 7.38 -9.34 -7.04
C PRO A 10 6.67 -9.68 -8.35
N VAL A 11 7.10 -10.70 -9.07
CA VAL A 11 6.61 -11.04 -10.42
C VAL A 11 5.82 -12.34 -10.38
N TYR A 12 4.56 -12.31 -10.84
CA TYR A 12 3.75 -13.49 -11.08
C TYR A 12 2.77 -13.29 -12.23
N ASN A 13 2.99 -13.98 -13.35
CA ASN A 13 2.14 -13.94 -14.55
C ASN A 13 1.83 -12.52 -15.04
N THR A 14 2.88 -11.72 -15.30
CA THR A 14 2.77 -10.32 -15.71
C THR A 14 3.47 -10.02 -17.02
N GLU A 15 3.68 -11.02 -17.91
CA GLU A 15 4.37 -10.87 -19.18
C GLU A 15 3.91 -9.67 -20.01
N LYS A 16 2.62 -9.35 -19.94
CA LYS A 16 1.99 -8.26 -20.69
C LYS A 16 2.52 -6.87 -20.30
N TYR A 17 2.89 -6.67 -19.03
CA TYR A 17 3.23 -5.36 -18.47
C TYR A 17 4.70 -5.24 -18.08
N LEU A 18 5.36 -6.36 -17.82
CA LEU A 18 6.67 -6.43 -17.18
C LEU A 18 7.76 -5.70 -17.96
N ARG A 19 7.73 -5.75 -19.32
CA ARG A 19 8.69 -4.98 -20.15
C ARG A 19 8.58 -3.49 -19.87
N ARG A 20 7.37 -2.94 -19.86
CA ARG A 20 7.12 -1.53 -19.56
C ARG A 20 7.64 -1.14 -18.18
N CYS A 21 7.41 -2.00 -17.18
CA CYS A 21 7.93 -1.80 -15.84
C CYS A 21 9.46 -1.70 -15.84
N LEU A 22 10.14 -2.70 -16.40
CA LEU A 22 11.60 -2.75 -16.45
C LEU A 22 12.19 -1.63 -17.31
N ASP A 23 11.57 -1.31 -18.46
CA ASP A 23 11.98 -0.18 -19.31
C ASP A 23 11.92 1.15 -18.54
N SER A 24 10.91 1.35 -17.70
CA SER A 24 10.79 2.56 -16.89
C SER A 24 11.94 2.72 -15.88
N ILE A 25 12.54 1.61 -15.44
CA ILE A 25 13.67 1.61 -14.51
C ILE A 25 15.00 1.83 -15.24
N VAL A 26 15.22 1.15 -16.37
CA VAL A 26 16.50 1.25 -17.09
C VAL A 26 16.66 2.56 -17.87
N ASN A 27 15.56 3.27 -18.12
CA ASN A 27 15.56 4.56 -18.82
C ASN A 27 15.40 5.75 -17.86
N GLN A 28 15.85 5.62 -16.60
CA GLN A 28 15.80 6.70 -15.64
C GLN A 28 16.80 7.82 -15.94
N ASP A 29 16.39 9.06 -15.73
CA ASP A 29 17.29 10.21 -15.73
C ASP A 29 18.33 10.07 -14.60
N ASN A 30 19.61 10.32 -14.94
CA ASN A 30 20.73 10.21 -13.99
C ASN A 30 20.92 8.80 -13.38
N LEU A 31 20.57 7.75 -14.12
CA LEU A 31 20.75 6.36 -13.66
C LEU A 31 22.19 6.09 -13.22
N GLU A 32 23.18 6.65 -13.93
CA GLU A 32 24.60 6.52 -13.65
C GLU A 32 25.06 7.19 -12.33
N LYS A 33 24.23 8.07 -11.74
CA LYS A 33 24.50 8.75 -10.47
C LYS A 33 23.93 8.04 -9.26
N CYS A 34 23.12 7.00 -9.47
CA CYS A 34 22.48 6.23 -8.41
C CYS A 34 22.99 4.78 -8.45
N ALA A 35 23.64 4.36 -7.39
CA ALA A 35 24.01 2.94 -7.26
C ALA A 35 22.74 2.13 -6.96
N ILE A 36 22.01 1.76 -8.02
CA ILE A 36 20.75 1.02 -7.94
C ILE A 36 21.00 -0.49 -8.02
N ARG A 37 20.16 -1.27 -7.34
CA ARG A 37 20.01 -2.72 -7.47
C ARG A 37 18.54 -3.04 -7.66
N VAL A 38 18.21 -3.90 -8.63
CA VAL A 38 16.85 -4.34 -8.91
C VAL A 38 16.74 -5.84 -8.68
N ILE A 39 15.90 -6.26 -7.76
CA ILE A 39 15.64 -7.65 -7.39
C ILE A 39 14.29 -8.04 -7.95
N CYS A 40 14.27 -8.78 -9.06
CA CYS A 40 13.06 -9.39 -9.61
C CYS A 40 12.86 -10.77 -8.97
N VAL A 41 11.77 -10.93 -8.21
CA VAL A 41 11.41 -12.22 -7.61
C VAL A 41 10.29 -12.85 -8.42
N ASN A 42 10.63 -13.84 -9.23
CA ASN A 42 9.64 -14.63 -9.97
C ASN A 42 8.99 -15.64 -9.00
N ASP A 43 7.74 -15.40 -8.65
CA ASP A 43 6.93 -16.19 -7.73
C ASP A 43 6.23 -17.36 -8.44
N GLY A 44 7.00 -18.12 -9.25
CA GLY A 44 6.51 -19.30 -9.95
C GLY A 44 5.58 -18.97 -11.12
N SER A 45 5.90 -17.94 -11.93
CA SER A 45 5.14 -17.62 -13.14
C SER A 45 5.11 -18.79 -14.13
N THR A 46 3.99 -18.92 -14.83
CA THR A 46 3.76 -19.94 -15.87
C THR A 46 3.64 -19.34 -17.27
N ASP A 47 3.75 -18.02 -17.38
CA ASP A 47 3.83 -17.25 -18.63
C ASP A 47 5.28 -16.92 -18.98
N HIS A 48 5.52 -16.03 -19.94
CA HIS A 48 6.87 -15.63 -20.37
C HIS A 48 7.54 -14.57 -19.47
N SER A 49 7.06 -14.37 -18.25
CA SER A 49 7.64 -13.37 -17.33
C SER A 49 9.11 -13.66 -16.99
N GLU A 50 9.47 -14.96 -16.82
CA GLU A 50 10.85 -15.35 -16.52
C GLU A 50 11.80 -15.03 -17.66
N GLU A 51 11.42 -15.35 -18.90
CA GLU A 51 12.22 -15.08 -20.10
C GLU A 51 12.44 -13.57 -20.27
N ILE A 52 11.41 -12.78 -20.04
CA ILE A 52 11.52 -11.31 -20.08
C ILE A 52 12.57 -10.82 -19.08
N ILE A 53 12.52 -11.26 -17.82
CA ILE A 53 13.50 -10.82 -16.82
C ILE A 53 14.93 -11.22 -17.25
N LYS A 54 15.13 -12.45 -17.74
CA LYS A 54 16.44 -12.93 -18.20
C LYS A 54 17.04 -12.03 -19.28
N GLU A 55 16.25 -11.55 -20.23
CA GLU A 55 16.70 -10.59 -21.24
C GLU A 55 17.26 -9.29 -20.64
N TYR A 56 16.65 -8.80 -19.54
CA TYR A 56 17.11 -7.60 -18.85
C TYR A 56 18.34 -7.87 -17.99
N VAL A 57 18.42 -9.02 -17.32
CA VAL A 57 19.61 -9.44 -16.55
C VAL A 57 20.84 -9.52 -17.43
N GLU A 58 20.72 -10.02 -18.68
CA GLU A 58 21.82 -10.08 -19.63
C GLU A 58 22.34 -8.69 -20.05
N LYS A 59 21.45 -7.69 -20.10
CA LYS A 59 21.78 -6.33 -20.57
C LYS A 59 22.20 -5.38 -19.46
N TYR A 60 21.64 -5.57 -18.24
CA TYR A 60 21.75 -4.63 -17.14
C TYR A 60 22.28 -5.32 -15.87
N PRO A 61 23.58 -5.18 -15.55
CA PRO A 61 24.23 -5.91 -14.45
C PRO A 61 23.66 -5.61 -13.04
N PHE A 62 22.84 -4.57 -12.92
CA PHE A 62 22.18 -4.20 -11.66
C PHE A 62 20.80 -4.83 -11.48
N ILE A 63 20.32 -5.62 -12.45
CA ILE A 63 19.07 -6.38 -12.38
C ILE A 63 19.39 -7.84 -12.09
N GLU A 64 18.75 -8.40 -11.10
CA GLU A 64 18.92 -9.78 -10.66
C GLU A 64 17.59 -10.52 -10.67
N LEU A 65 17.61 -11.78 -11.08
CA LEU A 65 16.46 -12.68 -11.07
C LEU A 65 16.59 -13.70 -9.95
N PHE A 66 15.56 -13.81 -9.14
CA PHE A 66 15.39 -14.87 -8.14
C PHE A 66 14.13 -15.67 -8.45
N LEU A 67 14.26 -16.99 -8.39
CA LEU A 67 13.16 -17.93 -8.66
C LEU A 67 12.70 -18.55 -7.35
N LYS A 68 11.39 -18.69 -7.17
CA LYS A 68 10.80 -19.42 -6.06
C LYS A 68 9.48 -20.06 -6.45
N GLU A 69 9.03 -21.05 -5.69
CA GLU A 69 7.68 -21.58 -5.80
C GLU A 69 6.65 -20.53 -5.41
N ASN A 70 5.47 -20.56 -6.05
CA ASN A 70 4.42 -19.58 -5.80
C ASN A 70 3.98 -19.58 -4.32
N GLY A 71 4.08 -18.42 -3.69
CA GLY A 71 3.69 -18.18 -2.31
C GLY A 71 2.90 -16.89 -2.11
N GLY A 72 2.62 -16.16 -3.21
CA GLY A 72 1.90 -14.89 -3.23
C GLY A 72 2.79 -13.68 -3.00
N VAL A 73 2.22 -12.49 -3.23
CA VAL A 73 2.93 -11.21 -3.27
C VAL A 73 3.72 -10.91 -2.00
N SER A 74 3.17 -11.19 -0.81
CA SER A 74 3.86 -11.03 0.47
C SER A 74 5.11 -11.90 0.57
N ASP A 75 4.99 -13.15 0.14
CA ASP A 75 6.11 -14.09 0.18
C ASP A 75 7.21 -13.69 -0.81
N ALA A 76 6.83 -13.23 -2.01
CA ALA A 76 7.78 -12.73 -3.00
C ALA A 76 8.50 -11.46 -2.51
N ARG A 77 7.76 -10.48 -1.92
CA ARG A 77 8.39 -9.28 -1.33
C ARG A 77 9.32 -9.64 -0.18
N ASN A 78 8.90 -10.52 0.74
CA ASN A 78 9.75 -10.99 1.85
C ASN A 78 10.99 -11.73 1.36
N TYR A 79 10.85 -12.54 0.30
CA TYR A 79 12.01 -13.20 -0.31
C TYR A 79 13.00 -12.17 -0.85
N GLY A 80 12.49 -11.14 -1.56
CA GLY A 80 13.32 -10.03 -2.04
C GLY A 80 13.99 -9.26 -0.90
N LEU A 81 13.28 -8.99 0.20
CA LEU A 81 13.84 -8.33 1.39
C LEU A 81 15.01 -9.14 1.99
N ASN A 82 14.93 -10.46 2.01
CA ASN A 82 16.02 -11.32 2.49
C ASN A 82 17.27 -11.28 1.57
N GLN A 83 17.14 -10.79 0.34
CA GLN A 83 18.27 -10.58 -0.58
C GLN A 83 18.87 -9.16 -0.46
N VAL A 84 18.21 -8.25 0.26
CA VAL A 84 18.73 -6.89 0.46
C VAL A 84 19.98 -6.95 1.33
N CYS A 85 21.10 -6.49 0.79
CA CYS A 85 22.35 -6.36 1.50
C CYS A 85 23.04 -5.07 1.05
N ASP A 86 23.74 -4.41 1.97
CA ASP A 86 24.53 -3.21 1.67
C ASP A 86 23.78 -2.08 0.93
N SER A 87 22.46 -1.97 1.13
CA SER A 87 21.60 -0.95 0.55
C SER A 87 21.17 0.09 1.57
N GLU A 88 21.25 1.36 1.21
CA GLU A 88 20.82 2.45 2.09
C GLU A 88 19.29 2.54 2.15
N TYR A 89 18.64 2.40 0.98
CA TYR A 89 17.18 2.45 0.86
C TYR A 89 16.62 1.24 0.12
N THR A 90 15.36 0.93 0.42
CA THR A 90 14.57 -0.13 -0.23
C THR A 90 13.19 0.40 -0.60
N THR A 91 12.73 0.04 -1.79
CA THR A 91 11.38 0.31 -2.29
C THR A 91 10.83 -0.88 -3.05
N PHE A 92 9.53 -0.84 -3.34
CA PHE A 92 8.85 -1.84 -4.15
C PHE A 92 8.28 -1.20 -5.41
N ILE A 93 8.25 -1.95 -6.51
CA ILE A 93 7.52 -1.58 -7.73
C ILE A 93 6.70 -2.80 -8.13
N ASP A 94 5.41 -2.62 -8.36
CA ASP A 94 4.57 -3.69 -8.83
C ASP A 94 4.82 -3.91 -10.34
N PRO A 95 4.87 -5.15 -10.84
CA PRO A 95 5.34 -5.46 -12.20
C PRO A 95 4.39 -5.03 -13.32
N ASP A 96 3.17 -4.63 -12.98
CA ASP A 96 2.18 -4.07 -13.89
C ASP A 96 2.16 -2.53 -13.93
N ASP A 97 3.03 -1.88 -13.14
CA ASP A 97 3.17 -0.44 -13.02
C ASP A 97 4.46 0.09 -13.68
N CYS A 98 4.66 1.40 -13.66
CA CYS A 98 5.91 2.02 -14.09
C CYS A 98 6.20 3.31 -13.31
N ILE A 99 7.45 3.76 -13.37
CA ILE A 99 7.91 5.00 -12.73
C ILE A 99 8.21 6.08 -13.76
N TYR A 100 8.11 7.34 -13.35
CA TYR A 100 8.49 8.47 -14.19
C TYR A 100 10.01 8.57 -14.37
N PRO A 101 10.51 9.13 -15.50
CA PRO A 101 11.95 9.20 -15.77
C PRO A 101 12.78 9.93 -14.70
N ASN A 102 12.18 10.86 -13.96
CA ASN A 102 12.83 11.64 -12.91
C ASN A 102 12.77 10.99 -11.51
N TYR A 103 12.30 9.75 -11.39
CA TYR A 103 12.12 9.08 -10.08
C TYR A 103 13.45 8.99 -9.29
N LEU A 104 14.53 8.52 -9.92
CA LEU A 104 15.83 8.43 -9.26
C LEU A 104 16.45 9.80 -8.96
N THR A 105 16.25 10.77 -9.83
CA THR A 105 16.71 12.15 -9.59
C THR A 105 16.07 12.75 -8.34
N GLU A 106 14.76 12.62 -8.21
CA GLU A 106 14.01 13.13 -7.06
C GLU A 106 14.34 12.35 -5.77
N PHE A 107 14.53 11.03 -5.86
CA PHE A 107 15.02 10.22 -4.76
C PHE A 107 16.37 10.72 -4.24
N LEU A 108 17.36 10.92 -5.13
CA LEU A 108 18.70 11.39 -4.75
C LEU A 108 18.67 12.76 -4.05
N LEU A 109 17.77 13.66 -4.46
CA LEU A 109 17.58 14.96 -3.83
C LEU A 109 16.92 14.87 -2.44
N ALA A 110 16.11 13.83 -2.21
CA ALA A 110 15.35 13.64 -0.96
C ALA A 110 16.04 12.72 0.06
N LYS A 111 17.20 12.12 -0.28
CA LYS A 111 17.97 11.25 0.63
C LYS A 111 18.25 11.94 1.97
N GLY A 112 18.41 11.14 3.03
CA GLY A 112 18.72 11.59 4.39
C GLY A 112 17.58 11.35 5.38
N ASN A 113 16.32 11.23 4.91
CA ASN A 113 15.18 10.95 5.76
C ASN A 113 14.93 9.44 5.90
N ASP A 114 14.22 9.02 6.94
CA ASP A 114 13.91 7.60 7.21
C ASP A 114 12.95 7.01 6.18
N VAL A 115 12.00 7.83 5.71
CA VAL A 115 11.07 7.49 4.65
C VAL A 115 10.82 8.66 3.71
N ILE A 116 10.71 8.37 2.43
CA ILE A 116 10.44 9.34 1.35
C ILE A 116 9.13 8.95 0.70
N TYR A 117 8.14 9.85 0.71
CA TYR A 117 6.85 9.71 0.04
C TYR A 117 6.81 10.53 -1.24
N PHE A 118 5.97 10.12 -2.17
CA PHE A 118 5.73 10.85 -3.43
C PHE A 118 4.30 10.63 -3.92
N ASP A 119 3.85 11.49 -4.84
CA ASP A 119 2.55 11.40 -5.48
C ASP A 119 2.59 10.44 -6.68
N PHE A 120 1.41 10.02 -7.13
CA PHE A 120 1.28 9.05 -8.21
C PHE A 120 0.08 9.31 -9.10
N ASP A 121 0.15 8.76 -10.29
CA ASP A 121 -0.92 8.82 -11.28
C ASP A 121 -1.63 7.48 -11.41
N LEU A 122 -2.94 7.53 -11.66
CA LEU A 122 -3.70 6.40 -12.16
C LEU A 122 -3.68 6.43 -13.68
N ILE A 123 -3.30 5.32 -14.30
CA ILE A 123 -3.32 5.14 -15.75
C ILE A 123 -4.12 3.89 -16.12
N ASP A 124 -4.64 3.83 -17.34
CA ASP A 124 -5.23 2.62 -17.89
C ASP A 124 -4.16 1.70 -18.53
N SER A 125 -4.59 0.57 -19.08
CA SER A 125 -3.69 -0.40 -19.75
C SER A 125 -2.99 0.16 -20.99
N ASP A 126 -3.51 1.24 -21.59
CA ASP A 126 -2.94 1.94 -22.74
C ASP A 126 -2.09 3.16 -22.31
N GLU A 127 -1.74 3.24 -21.03
CA GLU A 127 -0.94 4.30 -20.39
C GLU A 127 -1.61 5.70 -20.37
N LYS A 128 -2.90 5.78 -20.68
CA LYS A 128 -3.61 7.04 -20.64
C LYS A 128 -3.87 7.45 -19.19
N LEU A 129 -3.55 8.70 -18.87
CA LEU A 129 -3.80 9.28 -17.56
C LEU A 129 -5.30 9.32 -17.26
N ILE A 130 -5.68 8.69 -16.14
CA ILE A 130 -7.04 8.73 -15.60
C ILE A 130 -7.14 9.82 -14.54
N LYS A 131 -6.15 9.89 -13.62
CA LYS A 131 -6.23 10.79 -12.46
C LYS A 131 -4.88 11.00 -11.79
N HIS A 132 -4.62 12.22 -11.36
CA HIS A 132 -3.54 12.56 -10.43
C HIS A 132 -3.97 12.31 -8.98
N LEU A 133 -3.13 11.68 -8.18
CA LEU A 133 -3.38 11.39 -6.78
C LEU A 133 -2.22 11.85 -5.88
N ASN A 134 -2.57 12.66 -4.89
CA ASN A 134 -1.63 13.05 -3.84
C ASN A 134 -1.64 11.98 -2.73
N VAL A 135 -0.46 11.55 -2.31
CA VAL A 135 -0.34 10.56 -1.23
C VAL A 135 -0.81 11.13 0.09
N ASN A 136 -0.51 12.40 0.35
CA ASN A 136 -1.00 13.11 1.53
C ASN A 136 -1.44 14.55 1.22
N PRO A 137 -2.70 14.75 0.81
CA PRO A 137 -3.23 16.08 0.47
C PRO A 137 -3.41 17.01 1.68
N PHE A 138 -3.18 16.54 2.92
CA PHE A 138 -3.29 17.35 4.15
C PHE A 138 -1.93 17.73 4.73
N PHE A 139 -0.86 17.28 4.11
CA PHE A 139 0.48 17.67 4.51
C PHE A 139 0.70 19.16 4.19
N ASN A 140 1.03 19.94 5.20
CA ASN A 140 1.20 21.40 5.11
C ASN A 140 2.60 21.88 5.58
N ASP A 141 3.63 21.05 5.43
CA ASP A 141 5.01 21.33 5.81
C ASP A 141 5.18 21.79 7.27
N SER A 142 4.35 21.26 8.17
CA SER A 142 4.46 21.52 9.59
C SER A 142 5.85 21.11 10.11
N LYS A 143 6.44 21.94 10.99
CA LYS A 143 7.70 21.60 11.69
C LYS A 143 7.50 20.53 12.78
N ASP A 144 6.26 20.14 13.07
CA ASP A 144 5.92 19.11 14.02
C ASP A 144 6.09 17.72 13.36
N SER A 145 7.25 17.10 13.61
CA SER A 145 7.60 15.80 13.03
C SER A 145 6.68 14.68 13.52
N ASP A 146 6.27 14.65 14.79
CA ASP A 146 5.38 13.63 15.34
C ASP A 146 4.00 13.71 14.68
N ASN A 147 3.46 14.92 14.53
CA ASN A 147 2.18 15.10 13.84
C ASN A 147 2.26 14.69 12.36
N ASN A 148 3.38 14.97 11.69
CA ASN A 148 3.60 14.54 10.31
C ASN A 148 3.63 13.00 10.21
N ILE A 149 4.39 12.32 11.08
CA ILE A 149 4.44 10.86 11.13
C ILE A 149 3.03 10.29 11.28
N ARG A 150 2.24 10.78 12.23
CA ARG A 150 0.85 10.36 12.45
C ARG A 150 -0.03 10.57 11.23
N LEU A 151 0.12 11.69 10.52
CA LEU A 151 -0.62 11.95 9.28
C LEU A 151 -0.20 11.02 8.14
N PHE A 152 1.10 10.70 8.04
CA PHE A 152 1.58 9.77 7.02
C PHE A 152 1.23 8.30 7.31
N MET A 153 1.01 7.93 8.58
CA MET A 153 0.43 6.63 8.93
C MET A 153 -0.98 6.42 8.34
N LEU A 154 -1.71 7.50 8.08
CA LEU A 154 -3.10 7.49 7.60
C LEU A 154 -3.22 7.66 6.08
N THR A 155 -2.10 7.63 5.35
CA THR A 155 -2.08 7.81 3.88
C THR A 155 -2.33 6.49 3.15
N LYS A 156 -2.24 6.52 1.83
CA LYS A 156 -2.23 5.30 1.00
C LYS A 156 -1.17 4.32 1.49
N HIS A 157 -1.55 3.07 1.73
CA HIS A 157 -0.66 2.06 2.33
C HIS A 157 0.12 1.24 1.31
N ALA A 158 -0.21 1.32 0.02
CA ALA A 158 0.50 0.58 -1.01
C ALA A 158 2.02 0.71 -0.84
N SER A 159 2.73 -0.42 -0.83
CA SER A 159 4.16 -0.49 -0.53
C SER A 159 5.02 0.35 -1.47
N TRP A 160 4.57 0.51 -2.72
CA TRP A 160 5.23 1.27 -3.77
C TRP A 160 5.07 2.81 -3.65
N THR A 161 4.27 3.34 -2.72
CA THR A 161 4.10 4.80 -2.55
C THR A 161 5.25 5.47 -1.82
N ARG A 162 6.30 4.73 -1.46
CA ARG A 162 7.34 5.21 -0.56
C ARG A 162 8.65 4.46 -0.69
N ILE A 163 9.72 5.11 -0.23
CA ILE A 163 11.07 4.57 -0.16
C ILE A 163 11.51 4.63 1.30
N TYR A 164 11.88 3.51 1.91
CA TYR A 164 12.38 3.45 3.28
C TYR A 164 13.87 3.25 3.35
N LYS A 165 14.54 3.74 4.40
CA LYS A 165 15.85 3.21 4.77
C LYS A 165 15.75 1.71 5.01
N SER A 166 16.69 0.94 4.46
CA SER A 166 16.59 -0.52 4.39
C SER A 166 16.49 -1.19 5.76
N HIS A 167 17.14 -0.64 6.80
CA HIS A 167 17.11 -1.21 8.14
C HIS A 167 15.70 -1.31 8.77
N PHE A 168 14.72 -0.55 8.26
CA PHE A 168 13.33 -0.71 8.72
C PHE A 168 12.73 -2.07 8.37
N PHE A 169 13.33 -2.80 7.41
CA PHE A 169 12.89 -4.13 7.02
C PHE A 169 13.64 -5.27 7.71
N ASP A 170 14.64 -5.01 8.56
CA ASP A 170 15.48 -6.05 9.17
C ASP A 170 14.69 -7.11 9.95
N PHE A 171 13.56 -6.71 10.58
CA PHE A 171 12.69 -7.59 11.38
C PHE A 171 11.20 -7.43 11.02
N ASN A 172 10.87 -6.70 9.96
CA ASN A 172 9.50 -6.38 9.60
C ASN A 172 9.16 -6.98 8.23
N TYR A 173 8.28 -7.98 8.24
CA TYR A 173 7.87 -8.70 7.04
C TYR A 173 6.38 -8.57 6.78
N PHE A 174 6.02 -8.65 5.50
CA PHE A 174 4.61 -8.72 5.09
C PHE A 174 3.99 -10.04 5.56
N PRO A 175 2.75 -10.04 6.09
CA PRO A 175 2.06 -11.28 6.46
C PRO A 175 1.79 -12.12 5.22
N LYS A 176 2.16 -13.42 5.28
CA LYS A 176 2.03 -14.35 4.16
C LYS A 176 0.61 -14.88 4.00
N GLY A 177 0.20 -15.17 2.76
CA GLY A 177 -1.04 -15.87 2.44
C GLY A 177 -2.31 -15.06 2.67
N LYS A 178 -2.20 -13.75 2.85
CA LYS A 178 -3.31 -12.81 3.05
C LYS A 178 -3.21 -11.64 2.09
N ILE A 179 -4.35 -11.07 1.71
CA ILE A 179 -4.40 -9.75 1.06
C ILE A 179 -4.45 -8.64 2.13
N TYR A 180 -4.23 -7.38 1.74
CA TYR A 180 -4.07 -6.22 2.63
C TYR A 180 -2.77 -6.25 3.46
N GLU A 181 -1.74 -6.87 2.93
CA GLU A 181 -0.41 -6.96 3.54
C GLU A 181 0.22 -5.58 3.78
N ASP A 182 -0.10 -4.63 2.90
CA ASP A 182 0.31 -3.23 2.99
C ASP A 182 -0.39 -2.52 4.17
N VAL A 183 -1.69 -2.73 4.35
CA VAL A 183 -2.44 -2.22 5.51
C VAL A 183 -1.91 -2.81 6.81
N ALA A 184 -1.51 -4.08 6.79
CA ALA A 184 -1.00 -4.79 7.95
C ALA A 184 0.37 -4.29 8.43
N LEU A 185 1.22 -3.76 7.53
CA LEU A 185 2.61 -3.45 7.86
C LEU A 185 2.97 -1.96 7.74
N MET A 186 2.57 -1.29 6.66
CA MET A 186 3.09 0.04 6.32
C MET A 186 2.78 1.13 7.36
N PRO A 187 1.61 1.19 8.04
CA PRO A 187 1.37 2.16 9.10
C PRO A 187 2.34 2.00 10.28
N TYR A 188 2.63 0.75 10.68
CA TYR A 188 3.58 0.45 11.73
C TYR A 188 5.00 0.90 11.36
N MET A 189 5.46 0.57 10.16
CA MET A 189 6.76 1.01 9.64
C MET A 189 6.89 2.54 9.70
N THR A 190 5.87 3.25 9.23
CA THR A 190 5.84 4.72 9.28
C THR A 190 5.91 5.26 10.72
N SER A 191 5.25 4.60 11.68
CA SER A 191 5.27 5.03 13.10
C SER A 191 6.65 4.93 13.75
N LYS A 192 7.55 4.12 13.20
CA LYS A 192 8.92 3.94 13.70
C LYS A 192 9.91 4.94 13.08
N CYS A 193 9.51 5.68 12.04
CA CYS A 193 10.33 6.74 11.45
C CYS A 193 10.43 7.94 12.37
N THR A 194 11.54 8.67 12.30
CA THR A 194 11.77 9.93 13.00
C THR A 194 11.79 11.12 12.04
N SER A 195 12.00 10.86 10.76
CA SER A 195 12.06 11.86 9.70
C SER A 195 11.36 11.41 8.44
N ILE A 196 10.63 12.33 7.80
CA ILE A 196 9.86 12.09 6.57
C ILE A 196 10.22 13.16 5.55
N SER A 197 10.48 12.72 4.31
CA SER A 197 10.47 13.60 3.13
C SER A 197 9.21 13.35 2.31
N TYR A 198 8.59 14.41 1.79
CA TYR A 198 7.48 14.30 0.88
C TYR A 198 7.74 15.09 -0.40
N ILE A 199 7.92 14.34 -1.48
CA ILE A 199 8.12 14.87 -2.83
C ILE A 199 6.75 15.11 -3.45
N LYS A 200 6.34 16.38 -3.57
CA LYS A 200 5.06 16.77 -4.18
C LYS A 200 5.14 16.72 -5.71
N LYS A 201 5.57 15.57 -6.24
CA LYS A 201 5.65 15.28 -7.67
C LYS A 201 5.11 13.89 -7.92
N TYR A 202 4.48 13.69 -9.08
CA TYR A 202 4.02 12.38 -9.53
C TYR A 202 5.24 11.60 -10.02
N LEU A 203 5.61 10.55 -9.30
CA LEU A 203 6.81 9.74 -9.61
C LEU A 203 6.47 8.30 -9.98
N TYR A 204 5.22 7.89 -9.77
CA TYR A 204 4.74 6.54 -10.00
C TYR A 204 3.46 6.54 -10.85
N ARG A 205 3.30 5.56 -11.73
CA ARG A 205 2.15 5.38 -12.61
C ARG A 205 1.52 4.03 -12.31
N TYR A 206 0.44 4.08 -11.51
CA TYR A 206 -0.33 2.91 -11.09
C TYR A 206 -1.34 2.54 -12.18
N THR A 207 -1.24 1.31 -12.71
CA THR A 207 -2.12 0.79 -13.76
C THR A 207 -3.37 0.18 -13.14
N VAL A 208 -4.54 0.71 -13.48
CA VAL A 208 -5.83 0.16 -13.04
C VAL A 208 -6.37 -0.84 -14.05
N ASP A 209 -7.28 -1.74 -13.58
CA ASP A 209 -7.99 -2.72 -14.40
C ASP A 209 -7.09 -3.70 -15.15
N THR A 210 -5.92 -4.04 -14.54
CA THR A 210 -5.06 -5.09 -15.07
C THR A 210 -5.74 -6.46 -14.96
N SER A 211 -5.59 -7.26 -16.03
CA SER A 211 -6.01 -8.66 -16.01
C SER A 211 -5.16 -9.41 -14.98
N GLY A 212 -5.77 -9.95 -13.93
CA GLY A 212 -5.05 -10.64 -12.85
C GLY A 212 -4.90 -9.83 -11.55
N SER A 213 -5.45 -8.62 -11.48
CA SER A 213 -5.45 -7.83 -10.24
C SER A 213 -6.00 -8.65 -9.06
N ILE A 214 -5.21 -8.75 -7.98
CA ILE A 214 -5.57 -9.45 -6.74
C ILE A 214 -6.91 -8.93 -6.18
N MET A 215 -7.17 -7.64 -6.34
CA MET A 215 -8.42 -7.00 -5.88
C MET A 215 -9.67 -7.49 -6.62
N ASN A 216 -9.52 -8.06 -7.82
CA ASN A 216 -10.60 -8.66 -8.60
C ASN A 216 -10.73 -10.17 -8.39
N SER A 217 -9.77 -10.80 -7.70
CA SER A 217 -9.76 -12.22 -7.42
C SER A 217 -10.63 -12.56 -6.19
N SER A 218 -11.11 -13.73 -6.12
CA SER A 218 -12.01 -14.42 -5.19
C SER A 218 -12.67 -13.65 -4.02
N LYS A 219 -13.95 -13.89 -3.86
CA LYS A 219 -14.85 -13.32 -2.84
C LYS A 219 -14.43 -13.62 -1.38
N SER A 220 -13.68 -14.70 -1.14
CA SER A 220 -13.24 -15.13 0.20
C SER A 220 -12.22 -14.20 0.84
N ASN A 221 -11.37 -13.58 0.03
CA ASN A 221 -10.23 -12.80 0.53
C ASN A 221 -10.63 -11.43 1.11
N ILE A 222 -11.87 -10.95 0.88
CA ILE A 222 -12.30 -9.66 1.46
C ILE A 222 -12.31 -9.65 2.99
N PHE A 223 -12.41 -10.82 3.63
CA PHE A 223 -12.40 -10.96 5.09
C PHE A 223 -10.98 -10.92 5.69
N ASP A 224 -9.92 -11.05 4.88
CA ASP A 224 -8.54 -10.95 5.35
C ASP A 224 -8.21 -9.59 5.96
N ILE A 225 -9.06 -8.58 5.75
CA ILE A 225 -8.91 -7.26 6.37
C ILE A 225 -8.94 -7.32 7.91
N TYR A 226 -9.67 -8.25 8.51
CA TYR A 226 -9.68 -8.45 9.96
C TYR A 226 -8.30 -8.91 10.44
N ASP A 227 -7.75 -9.94 9.78
CA ASP A 227 -6.42 -10.47 10.10
C ASP A 227 -5.33 -9.42 9.88
N ALA A 228 -5.45 -8.61 8.82
CA ALA A 228 -4.51 -7.53 8.53
C ALA A 228 -4.50 -6.45 9.64
N LEU A 229 -5.69 -6.06 10.12
CA LEU A 229 -5.79 -5.10 11.23
C LEU A 229 -5.34 -5.70 12.56
N GLU A 230 -5.67 -6.96 12.85
CA GLU A 230 -5.18 -7.65 14.05
C GLU A 230 -3.65 -7.80 14.04
N TYR A 231 -3.08 -8.12 12.89
CA TYR A 231 -1.62 -8.15 12.73
C TYR A 231 -0.99 -6.77 12.98
N LEU A 232 -1.56 -5.72 12.37
CA LEU A 232 -1.13 -4.35 12.61
C LEU A 232 -1.18 -3.99 14.10
N PHE A 233 -2.29 -4.27 14.78
CA PHE A 233 -2.46 -3.94 16.20
C PHE A 233 -1.47 -4.71 17.08
N ALA A 234 -1.19 -5.97 16.75
CA ALA A 234 -0.20 -6.78 17.44
C ALA A 234 1.23 -6.20 17.29
N LEU A 235 1.59 -5.66 16.13
CA LEU A 235 2.88 -4.99 15.93
C LEU A 235 3.06 -3.77 16.84
N PHE A 236 1.98 -3.03 17.14
CA PHE A 236 2.07 -1.88 18.03
C PHE A 236 2.25 -2.30 19.51
N GLY A 237 1.74 -3.47 19.93
CA GLY A 237 1.93 -3.98 21.28
C GLY A 237 1.65 -2.91 22.36
N ASP A 238 2.65 -2.59 23.20
CA ASP A 238 2.54 -1.57 24.26
C ASP A 238 2.35 -0.14 23.72
N ASP A 239 2.73 0.13 22.48
CA ASP A 239 2.51 1.41 21.82
C ASP A 239 1.06 1.60 21.32
N PHE A 240 0.17 0.59 21.43
CA PHE A 240 -1.19 0.65 20.92
C PHE A 240 -1.95 1.88 21.43
N ASP A 241 -1.93 2.13 22.72
CA ASP A 241 -2.65 3.26 23.32
C ASP A 241 -2.08 4.62 22.89
N LYS A 242 -0.77 4.72 22.66
CA LYS A 242 -0.12 5.92 22.12
C LYS A 242 -0.63 6.30 20.72
N TYR A 243 -0.93 5.29 19.88
CA TYR A 243 -1.39 5.47 18.50
C TYR A 243 -2.87 5.12 18.30
N LYS A 244 -3.63 4.99 19.40
CA LYS A 244 -5.01 4.50 19.39
C LYS A 244 -5.93 5.25 18.41
N GLU A 245 -5.79 6.57 18.33
CA GLU A 245 -6.60 7.40 17.42
C GLU A 245 -6.28 7.12 15.95
N GLU A 246 -5.01 6.90 15.62
CA GLU A 246 -4.56 6.55 14.27
C GLU A 246 -5.05 5.14 13.90
N LEU A 247 -4.83 4.16 14.78
CA LEU A 247 -5.26 2.77 14.58
C LEU A 247 -6.79 2.66 14.45
N GLN A 248 -7.52 3.40 15.28
CA GLN A 248 -8.98 3.50 15.18
C GLN A 248 -9.40 4.09 13.82
N TYR A 249 -8.73 5.14 13.34
CA TYR A 249 -9.03 5.71 12.04
C TYR A 249 -8.78 4.71 10.91
N LEU A 250 -7.67 3.97 10.94
CA LEU A 250 -7.38 2.93 9.97
C LEU A 250 -8.46 1.84 9.95
N ALA A 251 -8.88 1.39 11.13
CA ALA A 251 -9.99 0.42 11.23
C ALA A 251 -11.32 1.01 10.70
N LEU A 252 -11.61 2.28 10.97
CA LEU A 252 -12.77 2.96 10.41
C LEU A 252 -12.72 3.01 8.88
N GLU A 253 -11.58 3.37 8.30
CA GLU A 253 -11.40 3.48 6.86
C GLU A 253 -11.50 2.11 6.17
N HIS A 254 -10.70 1.16 6.62
CA HIS A 254 -10.56 -0.12 5.92
C HIS A 254 -11.70 -1.09 6.22
N LEU A 255 -12.13 -1.17 7.48
CA LEU A 255 -13.16 -2.11 7.91
C LEU A 255 -14.57 -1.49 7.80
N CYS A 256 -14.83 -0.37 8.50
CA CYS A 256 -16.18 0.17 8.52
C CYS A 256 -16.62 0.72 7.17
N VAL A 257 -15.73 1.30 6.37
CA VAL A 257 -16.07 1.88 5.08
C VAL A 257 -15.68 0.94 3.93
N GLY A 258 -14.41 0.62 3.79
CA GLY A 258 -13.90 -0.15 2.65
C GLY A 258 -14.49 -1.56 2.59
N HIS A 259 -14.44 -2.30 3.69
CA HIS A 259 -14.97 -3.65 3.75
C HIS A 259 -16.50 -3.67 3.61
N THR A 260 -17.21 -2.75 4.27
CA THR A 260 -18.68 -2.65 4.10
C THR A 260 -19.06 -2.39 2.64
N TYR A 261 -18.33 -1.53 1.93
CA TYR A 261 -18.58 -1.31 0.50
C TYR A 261 -18.36 -2.59 -0.32
N ARG A 262 -17.35 -3.41 0.00
CA ARG A 262 -17.12 -4.71 -0.64
C ARG A 262 -18.23 -5.71 -0.29
N LEU A 263 -18.65 -5.77 0.98
CA LEU A 263 -19.78 -6.60 1.42
C LEU A 263 -21.07 -6.29 0.65
N LEU A 264 -21.35 -5.00 0.40
CA LEU A 264 -22.54 -4.61 -0.39
C LEU A 264 -22.48 -5.13 -1.84
N LYS A 265 -21.29 -5.38 -2.38
CA LYS A 265 -21.10 -6.02 -3.69
C LYS A 265 -21.07 -7.55 -3.60
N TYR A 266 -20.89 -8.10 -2.42
CA TYR A 266 -20.79 -9.54 -2.20
C TYR A 266 -22.17 -10.21 -2.30
N PRO A 267 -22.39 -11.23 -3.17
CA PRO A 267 -23.72 -11.80 -3.38
C PRO A 267 -24.36 -12.41 -2.14
N GLU A 268 -23.54 -13.01 -1.28
CA GLU A 268 -23.96 -13.80 -0.11
C GLU A 268 -23.89 -13.03 1.20
N VAL A 269 -23.82 -11.69 1.15
CA VAL A 269 -23.73 -10.85 2.35
C VAL A 269 -24.89 -11.09 3.32
N LYS A 270 -24.55 -11.24 4.60
CA LYS A 270 -25.50 -11.47 5.69
C LYS A 270 -25.49 -10.29 6.67
N LYS A 271 -26.55 -10.15 7.45
CA LYS A 271 -26.57 -9.16 8.54
C LYS A 271 -25.46 -9.38 9.56
N GLN A 272 -25.04 -10.65 9.74
CA GLN A 272 -23.96 -10.98 10.66
C GLN A 272 -22.64 -10.34 10.25
N ASP A 273 -22.31 -10.29 8.96
CA ASP A 273 -21.07 -9.68 8.47
C ASP A 273 -20.92 -8.22 8.91
N PHE A 274 -22.04 -7.48 8.96
CA PHE A 274 -22.03 -6.09 9.49
C PHE A 274 -21.93 -6.02 11.01
N LYS A 275 -22.51 -7.01 11.74
CA LYS A 275 -22.37 -7.10 13.19
C LYS A 275 -20.93 -7.41 13.58
N ASP A 276 -20.24 -8.24 12.82
CA ASP A 276 -18.84 -8.60 13.07
C ASP A 276 -17.95 -7.36 12.99
N ILE A 277 -18.23 -6.40 12.08
CA ILE A 277 -17.55 -5.11 12.04
C ILE A 277 -17.73 -4.36 13.38
N ILE A 278 -18.96 -4.27 13.88
CA ILE A 278 -19.25 -3.56 15.13
C ILE A 278 -18.55 -4.24 16.31
N LEU A 279 -18.62 -5.57 16.38
CA LEU A 279 -17.98 -6.35 17.44
C LEU A 279 -16.46 -6.16 17.43
N PHE A 280 -15.84 -6.13 16.26
CA PHE A 280 -14.42 -5.85 16.11
C PHE A 280 -14.08 -4.44 16.64
N MET A 281 -14.82 -3.43 16.22
CA MET A 281 -14.60 -2.05 16.64
C MET A 281 -14.82 -1.87 18.15
N ASP A 282 -15.88 -2.46 18.71
CA ASP A 282 -16.17 -2.40 20.15
C ASP A 282 -15.08 -3.09 20.98
N ARG A 283 -14.53 -4.22 20.49
CA ARG A 283 -13.46 -4.98 21.14
C ARG A 283 -12.19 -4.17 21.32
N TYR A 284 -11.75 -3.44 20.29
CA TYR A 284 -10.46 -2.73 20.29
C TYR A 284 -10.57 -1.29 20.77
N PHE A 285 -11.68 -0.60 20.51
CA PHE A 285 -11.80 0.85 20.70
C PHE A 285 -12.93 1.26 21.66
N GLY A 286 -13.73 0.31 22.17
CA GLY A 286 -14.90 0.59 23.00
C GLY A 286 -16.05 1.20 22.19
N LYS A 287 -17.16 1.59 22.87
CA LYS A 287 -18.43 1.91 22.20
C LYS A 287 -18.51 3.30 21.52
N ASN A 288 -17.47 4.12 21.58
CA ASN A 288 -17.47 5.48 21.02
C ASN A 288 -16.48 5.65 19.86
N TRP A 289 -16.14 4.55 19.18
CA TRP A 289 -15.16 4.54 18.09
C TRP A 289 -15.50 5.45 16.90
N GLU A 290 -16.78 5.83 16.72
CA GLU A 290 -17.20 6.77 15.68
C GLU A 290 -16.77 8.22 15.94
N LYS A 291 -16.26 8.55 17.12
CA LYS A 291 -15.86 9.91 17.54
C LYS A 291 -14.40 10.22 17.33
N ASN A 292 -13.77 9.58 16.38
CA ASN A 292 -12.36 9.76 16.07
C ASN A 292 -12.02 11.20 15.63
N LYS A 293 -10.88 11.74 16.11
CA LYS A 293 -10.44 13.12 15.84
C LYS A 293 -10.18 13.41 14.36
N TYR A 294 -9.73 12.39 13.60
CA TYR A 294 -9.42 12.53 12.16
C TYR A 294 -10.68 12.61 11.31
N ILE A 295 -11.78 12.01 11.74
CA ILE A 295 -13.09 12.15 11.10
C ILE A 295 -13.52 13.64 11.08
N LYS A 296 -13.36 14.34 12.21
CA LYS A 296 -13.74 15.76 12.33
C LYS A 296 -12.85 16.71 11.51
N ARG A 297 -11.58 16.34 11.27
CA ARG A 297 -10.63 17.18 10.54
C ARG A 297 -10.76 17.09 9.00
N GLY A 298 -11.68 16.29 8.49
CA GLY A 298 -11.88 16.15 7.04
C GLY A 298 -10.81 15.32 6.34
N VAL A 299 -9.95 14.59 7.06
CA VAL A 299 -8.98 13.61 6.53
C VAL A 299 -9.69 12.55 5.68
N GLN A 300 -10.98 12.34 5.90
CA GLN A 300 -11.87 11.50 5.09
C GLN A 300 -11.90 11.81 3.59
N LYS A 301 -11.55 13.03 3.19
CA LYS A 301 -11.57 13.43 1.78
C LYS A 301 -10.47 12.77 0.95
N VAL A 302 -9.51 12.11 1.58
CA VAL A 302 -8.29 11.65 0.93
C VAL A 302 -8.41 10.28 0.30
N ASN A 303 -9.05 9.33 0.98
CA ASN A 303 -8.95 7.92 0.63
C ASN A 303 -10.24 7.29 0.15
N ILE A 304 -11.37 7.98 0.31
CA ILE A 304 -12.67 7.46 -0.09
C ILE A 304 -13.06 8.10 -1.41
N HIS A 305 -13.60 7.31 -2.34
CA HIS A 305 -14.25 7.82 -3.52
C HIS A 305 -15.10 9.04 -3.14
N SER A 306 -14.85 10.17 -3.76
CA SER A 306 -15.28 11.53 -3.36
C SER A 306 -16.76 11.68 -2.95
N LYS A 307 -17.64 10.79 -3.41
CA LYS A 307 -19.05 10.74 -3.04
C LYS A 307 -19.32 10.15 -1.64
N LEU A 308 -18.47 9.25 -1.14
CA LEU A 308 -18.63 8.60 0.17
C LEU A 308 -18.17 9.49 1.34
N ALA A 309 -17.22 10.40 1.12
CA ALA A 309 -16.68 11.27 2.17
C ALA A 309 -17.76 12.13 2.87
N TYR A 310 -18.82 12.53 2.15
CA TYR A 310 -19.94 13.27 2.74
C TYR A 310 -20.93 12.38 3.49
N VAL A 311 -20.99 11.10 3.14
CA VAL A 311 -21.94 10.13 3.73
C VAL A 311 -21.33 9.33 4.87
N VAL A 312 -19.99 9.36 5.07
CA VAL A 312 -19.30 8.55 6.09
C VAL A 312 -19.87 8.76 7.51
N PRO A 313 -20.07 9.98 8.03
CA PRO A 313 -20.63 10.14 9.37
C PRO A 313 -22.05 9.56 9.49
N LEU A 314 -22.88 9.71 8.44
CA LEU A 314 -24.21 9.12 8.41
C LEU A 314 -24.12 7.60 8.30
N PHE A 315 -23.22 7.11 7.44
CA PHE A 315 -22.96 5.69 7.22
C PHE A 315 -22.48 4.98 8.49
N LEU A 316 -21.52 5.55 9.21
CA LEU A 316 -21.05 5.03 10.50
C LEU A 316 -22.18 5.00 11.52
N LYS A 317 -23.07 6.01 11.52
CA LYS A 317 -24.26 6.05 12.37
C LYS A 317 -25.26 4.95 12.01
N VAL A 318 -25.48 4.71 10.72
CA VAL A 318 -26.35 3.62 10.22
C VAL A 318 -25.78 2.27 10.63
N LEU A 319 -24.49 2.05 10.46
CA LEU A 319 -23.79 0.84 10.84
C LEU A 319 -23.90 0.61 12.35
N LYS A 320 -23.51 1.60 13.17
CA LYS A 320 -23.51 1.51 14.63
C LYS A 320 -24.90 1.27 15.24
N ASN A 321 -25.95 1.85 14.67
CA ASN A 321 -27.34 1.63 15.14
C ASN A 321 -27.97 0.37 14.53
N GLU A 322 -27.19 -0.49 13.89
CA GLU A 322 -27.66 -1.75 13.28
C GLU A 322 -28.78 -1.55 12.24
N TRP A 323 -28.86 -0.41 11.57
CA TRP A 323 -29.85 -0.14 10.52
C TRP A 323 -29.48 -0.81 9.19
N PHE A 324 -29.05 -2.07 9.26
CA PHE A 324 -28.55 -2.85 8.12
C PHE A 324 -29.56 -3.00 6.99
N GLY A 325 -30.85 -2.89 7.28
CA GLY A 325 -31.89 -2.87 6.27
C GLY A 325 -31.70 -1.73 5.25
N LEU A 326 -31.23 -0.56 5.68
CA LEU A 326 -30.92 0.56 4.80
C LEU A 326 -29.72 0.27 3.88
N LEU A 327 -28.68 -0.39 4.42
CA LEU A 327 -27.51 -0.79 3.64
C LEU A 327 -27.89 -1.83 2.58
N LEU A 328 -28.68 -2.83 2.95
CA LEU A 328 -29.13 -3.87 2.02
C LEU A 328 -30.11 -3.35 0.96
N LEU A 329 -30.90 -2.31 1.25
CA LEU A 329 -31.74 -1.63 0.25
C LEU A 329 -30.88 -0.85 -0.75
N ALA A 330 -29.77 -0.25 -0.32
CA ALA A 330 -28.83 0.43 -1.23
C ALA A 330 -28.15 -0.52 -2.24
N LYS A 331 -28.02 -1.82 -1.90
CA LYS A 331 -27.51 -2.86 -2.78
C LYS A 331 -28.41 -3.16 -3.99
N LYS A 332 -29.72 -2.95 -3.85
CA LYS A 332 -30.71 -3.26 -4.89
C LYS A 332 -30.86 -2.16 -5.97
N ARG A 333 -30.15 -1.05 -5.82
CA ARG A 333 -30.08 0.06 -6.77
C ARG A 333 -28.69 0.14 -7.43
#